data_5ed542c54dbe598904a26db9b9987c08
#
_entry.id   5ed542c54dbe598904a26db9b9987c08
#
_cell.length_a   1.000
_cell.length_b   1.000
_cell.length_c   1.000
_cell.angle_alpha   90.00
_cell.angle_beta   90.00
_cell.angle_gamma   90.00
#
_symmetry.space_group_name_H-M   'P 1'
#
loop_
_entity.id
_entity.type
_entity.pdbx_description
1 polymer ?
#
loop_
_entity_poly.entity_id
_entity_poly.type
_entity_poly.pdbx_seq_one_letter_code
_entity_poly.pdbx_strand_id
1 'polypeptide(L)'
;MIKVRKLLLIAGILASTLGLTASVSAKDRSVQRAQQILTLSGFEPGPVDGLWGVRTASALTEIAAEADLLIAPSSEHELRPSVFAAMWQVYHQRTEAAEVAQPHLQQIVNIADARHLLERAGIGAHPSEITELVGITRSQAVTHVLNGIYGRRTSLETPAFLSSPSVPHYWIRWDYEEEDRQAFRIARDQEMGELRNWWVREMIATPNPQAERLILLWHNHFVTAYSGVQEEMHAVARQHWTFRELGHGSFRDLTKAIVRDPAMLNYLDNNRSRKEQPNENLARELMELFVLGEGNYTEATVKEVARALTGYSYNEMRNFEFEFNPWDHDRGTKTVLGQRGRFDGDDIVDVLLGQPAAAEFVSRRFWNVYISDFNVDEAHLQNIASAFRDSDYEIPVLLRAVLTSQAFWAPENRATIVKSPVGLLVGGIRSTGV
;
A
#
# COMPACT_ATOMS: atom_id res chain seq x y z
N MET A 1 -26.60 58.67 15.38
CA MET A 1 -27.04 57.25 15.60
C MET A 1 -27.60 56.57 14.39
N ILE A 2 -27.90 57.19 13.27
CA ILE A 2 -28.50 56.58 12.07
C ILE A 2 -27.45 56.03 11.09
N LYS A 3 -26.22 56.51 11.10
CA LYS A 3 -25.14 56.01 10.19
C LYS A 3 -24.48 54.72 10.62
N VAL A 4 -24.52 54.35 11.90
CA VAL A 4 -23.89 53.11 12.41
C VAL A 4 -24.78 51.89 12.17
N ARG A 5 -26.11 52.02 12.16
CA ARG A 5 -27.04 50.92 11.87
C ARG A 5 -27.04 50.49 10.40
N LYS A 6 -26.75 51.41 9.46
CA LYS A 6 -26.63 51.02 8.03
C LYS A 6 -25.34 50.29 7.68
N LEU A 7 -24.24 50.55 8.41
CA LEU A 7 -22.99 49.81 8.22
C LEU A 7 -23.06 48.37 8.76
N LEU A 8 -23.76 48.17 9.87
CA LEU A 8 -23.98 46.84 10.45
C LEU A 8 -24.92 45.96 9.62
N LEU A 9 -25.89 46.55 8.92
CA LEU A 9 -26.77 45.80 8.01
C LEU A 9 -26.04 45.37 6.71
N ILE A 10 -25.15 46.20 6.20
CA ILE A 10 -24.34 45.86 5.01
C ILE A 10 -23.26 44.81 5.34
N ALA A 11 -22.67 44.86 6.54
CA ALA A 11 -21.74 43.83 7.02
C ALA A 11 -22.45 42.50 7.28
N GLY A 12 -23.69 42.49 7.77
CA GLY A 12 -24.50 41.29 7.98
C GLY A 12 -24.94 40.63 6.65
N ILE A 13 -25.25 41.42 5.63
CA ILE A 13 -25.63 40.89 4.29
C ILE A 13 -24.40 40.41 3.51
N LEU A 14 -23.24 41.04 3.69
CA LEU A 14 -21.99 40.58 3.10
C LEU A 14 -21.46 39.29 3.79
N ALA A 15 -21.69 39.13 5.10
CA ALA A 15 -21.34 37.91 5.81
C ALA A 15 -22.28 36.74 5.47
N SER A 16 -23.56 37.00 5.16
CA SER A 16 -24.49 35.96 4.73
C SER A 16 -24.35 35.56 3.26
N THR A 17 -23.79 36.43 2.40
CA THR A 17 -23.49 36.11 1.00
C THR A 17 -22.08 35.51 0.82
N LEU A 18 -21.15 35.74 1.77
CA LEU A 18 -19.84 35.06 1.82
C LEU A 18 -19.91 33.69 2.54
N GLY A 19 -21.01 33.43 3.26
CA GLY A 19 -21.26 32.13 3.89
C GLY A 19 -21.94 31.11 2.97
N LEU A 20 -22.21 31.43 1.70
CA LEU A 20 -22.84 30.55 0.70
C LEU A 20 -21.92 30.17 -0.47
N THR A 21 -20.66 30.53 -0.47
CA THR A 21 -19.65 29.69 -1.06
C THR A 21 -19.25 28.67 0.01
N ALA A 22 -20.17 27.74 0.29
CA ALA A 22 -19.78 26.46 0.83
C ALA A 22 -18.58 26.06 0.00
N SER A 23 -17.41 25.99 0.61
CA SER A 23 -16.26 25.31 0.04
C SER A 23 -16.82 24.04 -0.57
N VAL A 24 -16.65 23.85 -1.88
CA VAL A 24 -16.80 22.53 -2.48
C VAL A 24 -15.86 21.70 -1.64
N SER A 25 -16.41 20.87 -0.76
CA SER A 25 -15.66 20.03 0.15
C SER A 25 -14.67 19.27 -0.71
N ALA A 26 -13.39 19.49 -0.48
CA ALA A 26 -12.38 18.72 -1.16
C ALA A 26 -12.75 17.26 -0.94
N LYS A 27 -12.85 16.48 -2.02
CA LYS A 27 -13.23 15.07 -1.95
C LYS A 27 -12.30 14.39 -0.96
N ASP A 28 -12.87 13.87 0.13
CA ASP A 28 -12.08 13.15 1.12
C ASP A 28 -11.82 11.73 0.63
N ARG A 29 -10.55 11.41 0.45
CA ARG A 29 -10.14 10.11 -0.08
C ARG A 29 -10.45 8.97 0.88
N SER A 30 -10.41 9.21 2.19
CA SER A 30 -10.79 8.21 3.19
C SER A 30 -12.28 7.91 3.10
N VAL A 31 -13.12 8.91 2.87
CA VAL A 31 -14.55 8.75 2.63
C VAL A 31 -14.80 8.00 1.33
N GLN A 32 -14.13 8.39 0.25
CA GLN A 32 -14.25 7.68 -1.04
C GLN A 32 -13.90 6.20 -0.91
N ARG A 33 -12.80 5.90 -0.23
CA ARG A 33 -12.39 4.53 0.03
C ARG A 33 -13.37 3.77 0.90
N ALA A 34 -13.92 4.40 1.96
CA ALA A 34 -14.96 3.78 2.78
C ALA A 34 -16.21 3.45 1.95
N GLN A 35 -16.67 4.39 1.11
CA GLN A 35 -17.78 4.18 0.19
C GLN A 35 -17.51 3.01 -0.78
N GLN A 36 -16.27 2.90 -1.30
CA GLN A 36 -15.87 1.78 -2.15
C GLN A 36 -15.97 0.43 -1.43
N ILE A 37 -15.41 0.31 -0.23
CA ILE A 37 -15.45 -0.93 0.56
C ILE A 37 -16.89 -1.29 0.92
N LEU A 38 -17.72 -0.33 1.32
CA LEU A 38 -19.12 -0.52 1.58
C LEU A 38 -19.85 -1.09 0.36
N THR A 39 -19.62 -0.50 -0.82
CA THR A 39 -20.20 -0.99 -2.08
C THR A 39 -19.75 -2.41 -2.40
N LEU A 40 -18.46 -2.71 -2.30
CA LEU A 40 -17.88 -4.04 -2.49
C LEU A 40 -18.48 -5.07 -1.50
N SER A 41 -18.79 -4.63 -0.30
CA SER A 41 -19.42 -5.46 0.74
C SER A 41 -20.94 -5.60 0.60
N GLY A 42 -21.54 -4.97 -0.42
CA GLY A 42 -22.98 -5.05 -0.70
C GLY A 42 -23.84 -4.11 0.15
N PHE A 43 -23.26 -3.05 0.70
CA PHE A 43 -24.01 -1.94 1.33
C PHE A 43 -24.26 -0.81 0.32
N GLU A 44 -25.15 0.11 0.64
CA GLU A 44 -25.55 1.22 -0.23
C GLU A 44 -25.09 2.60 0.30
N PRO A 45 -23.79 2.93 0.26
CA PRO A 45 -23.25 4.19 0.78
C PRO A 45 -23.65 5.42 -0.05
N GLY A 46 -24.29 5.22 -1.20
CA GLY A 46 -24.49 6.26 -2.22
C GLY A 46 -23.34 6.28 -3.25
N PRO A 47 -23.17 7.39 -3.99
CA PRO A 47 -22.07 7.53 -4.95
C PRO A 47 -20.70 7.42 -4.26
N VAL A 48 -19.74 6.82 -4.94
CA VAL A 48 -18.33 6.77 -4.48
C VAL A 48 -17.65 8.07 -4.93
N ASP A 49 -17.94 9.15 -4.23
CA ASP A 49 -17.57 10.52 -4.61
C ASP A 49 -16.65 11.23 -3.60
N GLY A 50 -16.39 10.58 -2.45
CA GLY A 50 -15.57 11.16 -1.37
C GLY A 50 -16.31 12.21 -0.54
N LEU A 51 -17.62 12.32 -0.67
CA LEU A 51 -18.43 13.23 0.12
C LEU A 51 -19.15 12.47 1.25
N TRP A 52 -18.96 12.94 2.48
CA TRP A 52 -19.67 12.39 3.63
C TRP A 52 -21.15 12.78 3.57
N GLY A 53 -22.02 11.80 3.51
CA GLY A 53 -23.47 12.00 3.44
C GLY A 53 -24.25 11.05 4.33
N VAL A 54 -25.58 11.24 4.38
CA VAL A 54 -26.48 10.41 5.21
C VAL A 54 -26.41 8.92 4.80
N ARG A 55 -26.32 8.62 3.52
CA ARG A 55 -26.19 7.24 3.03
C ARG A 55 -24.88 6.60 3.47
N THR A 56 -23.76 7.34 3.35
CA THR A 56 -22.45 6.87 3.81
C THR A 56 -22.48 6.59 5.32
N ALA A 57 -23.04 7.49 6.12
CA ALA A 57 -23.16 7.32 7.56
C ALA A 57 -24.06 6.13 7.93
N SER A 58 -25.20 5.93 7.22
CA SER A 58 -26.10 4.76 7.43
C SER A 58 -25.38 3.45 7.13
N ALA A 59 -24.75 3.34 5.97
CA ALA A 59 -24.00 2.16 5.56
C ALA A 59 -22.82 1.85 6.51
N LEU A 60 -22.14 2.89 7.03
CA LEU A 60 -21.11 2.72 8.06
C LEU A 60 -21.69 2.23 9.39
N THR A 61 -22.89 2.63 9.75
CA THR A 61 -23.57 2.11 10.94
C THR A 61 -23.94 0.65 10.77
N GLU A 62 -24.43 0.26 9.60
CA GLU A 62 -24.80 -1.13 9.29
C GLU A 62 -23.55 -2.05 9.31
N ILE A 63 -22.46 -1.67 8.63
CA ILE A 63 -21.25 -2.50 8.62
C ILE A 63 -20.57 -2.53 10.00
N ALA A 64 -20.65 -1.44 10.78
CA ALA A 64 -20.13 -1.41 12.14
C ALA A 64 -20.86 -2.39 13.06
N ALA A 65 -22.16 -2.52 12.92
CA ALA A 65 -22.95 -3.49 13.67
C ALA A 65 -22.58 -4.93 13.29
N GLU A 66 -22.35 -5.21 12.00
CA GLU A 66 -21.92 -6.53 11.53
C GLU A 66 -20.47 -6.86 11.94
N ALA A 67 -19.63 -5.86 12.07
CA ALA A 67 -18.24 -5.98 12.50
C ALA A 67 -18.05 -5.99 14.02
N ASP A 68 -19.10 -5.97 14.82
CA ASP A 68 -19.06 -5.84 16.29
C ASP A 68 -18.25 -4.61 16.76
N LEU A 69 -18.27 -3.52 16.00
CA LEU A 69 -17.66 -2.27 16.43
C LEU A 69 -18.52 -1.61 17.51
N LEU A 70 -17.90 -1.23 18.62
CA LEU A 70 -18.59 -0.58 19.75
C LEU A 70 -19.25 0.75 19.37
N ILE A 71 -18.66 1.48 18.42
CA ILE A 71 -19.13 2.79 17.95
C ILE A 71 -18.93 2.86 16.43
N ALA A 72 -20.00 3.13 15.68
CA ALA A 72 -19.93 3.43 14.27
C ALA A 72 -19.29 4.82 14.05
N PRO A 73 -18.46 5.01 13.01
CA PRO A 73 -17.95 6.33 12.66
C PRO A 73 -19.08 7.31 12.36
N SER A 74 -19.04 8.47 13.01
CA SER A 74 -20.04 9.55 12.86
C SER A 74 -19.58 10.68 11.94
N SER A 75 -18.30 10.68 11.57
CA SER A 75 -17.66 11.66 10.69
C SER A 75 -16.46 11.07 9.96
N GLU A 76 -16.02 11.77 8.91
CA GLU A 76 -14.82 11.40 8.13
C GLU A 76 -13.55 11.31 8.99
N HIS A 77 -13.44 12.10 10.05
CA HIS A 77 -12.28 12.11 10.96
C HIS A 77 -12.16 10.85 11.82
N GLU A 78 -13.22 10.05 11.88
CA GLU A 78 -13.27 8.79 12.63
C GLU A 78 -12.93 7.57 11.75
N LEU A 79 -12.75 7.74 10.45
CA LEU A 79 -12.32 6.71 9.52
C LEU A 79 -10.85 6.32 9.76
N ARG A 80 -10.63 5.64 10.89
CA ARG A 80 -9.32 5.18 11.32
C ARG A 80 -8.99 3.84 10.66
N PRO A 81 -7.72 3.48 10.62
CA PRO A 81 -7.27 2.20 10.11
C PRO A 81 -7.97 0.97 10.71
N SER A 82 -8.33 1.00 11.99
CA SER A 82 -9.09 -0.09 12.62
C SER A 82 -10.51 -0.24 12.06
N VAL A 83 -11.13 0.87 11.63
CA VAL A 83 -12.43 0.85 10.95
C VAL A 83 -12.30 0.17 9.59
N PHE A 84 -11.31 0.55 8.80
CA PHE A 84 -11.05 -0.11 7.51
C PHE A 84 -10.73 -1.61 7.67
N ALA A 85 -9.97 -1.98 8.70
CA ALA A 85 -9.70 -3.39 8.99
C ALA A 85 -11.00 -4.18 9.26
N ALA A 86 -11.89 -3.63 10.09
CA ALA A 86 -13.19 -4.24 10.38
C ALA A 86 -14.09 -4.33 9.13
N MET A 87 -14.13 -3.28 8.31
CA MET A 87 -14.85 -3.28 7.04
C MET A 87 -14.35 -4.39 6.09
N TRP A 88 -13.03 -4.60 6.00
CA TRP A 88 -12.46 -5.68 5.19
C TRP A 88 -12.78 -7.06 5.75
N GLN A 89 -12.85 -7.24 7.06
CA GLN A 89 -13.30 -8.49 7.67
C GLN A 89 -14.74 -8.83 7.25
N VAL A 90 -15.65 -7.85 7.29
CA VAL A 90 -17.04 -8.04 6.80
C VAL A 90 -17.07 -8.35 5.31
N TYR A 91 -16.27 -7.63 4.50
CA TYR A 91 -16.14 -7.94 3.07
C TYR A 91 -15.75 -9.41 2.84
N HIS A 92 -14.73 -9.90 3.54
CA HIS A 92 -14.29 -11.29 3.38
C HIS A 92 -15.33 -12.30 3.82
N GLN A 93 -16.04 -12.04 4.93
CA GLN A 93 -17.12 -12.91 5.41
C GLN A 93 -18.28 -12.99 4.42
N ARG A 94 -18.72 -11.84 3.89
CA ARG A 94 -19.81 -11.79 2.90
C ARG A 94 -19.43 -12.44 1.57
N THR A 95 -18.19 -12.22 1.12
CA THR A 95 -17.68 -12.84 -0.11
C THR A 95 -17.55 -14.36 0.07
N GLU A 96 -17.10 -14.84 1.23
CA GLU A 96 -17.06 -16.26 1.57
C GLU A 96 -18.47 -16.90 1.45
N ALA A 97 -19.49 -16.23 1.99
CA ALA A 97 -20.86 -16.70 1.87
C ALA A 97 -21.33 -16.81 0.41
N ALA A 98 -20.89 -15.91 -0.47
CA ALA A 98 -21.19 -15.95 -1.90
C ALA A 98 -20.42 -17.05 -2.66
N GLU A 99 -19.25 -17.46 -2.15
CA GLU A 99 -18.39 -18.50 -2.75
C GLU A 99 -18.93 -19.93 -2.57
N VAL A 100 -20.01 -20.12 -1.83
CA VAL A 100 -20.71 -21.43 -1.67
C VAL A 100 -21.04 -22.06 -3.04
N ALA A 101 -21.31 -21.25 -4.05
CA ALA A 101 -21.56 -21.70 -5.42
C ALA A 101 -20.34 -22.23 -6.17
N GLN A 102 -19.12 -22.12 -5.61
CA GLN A 102 -17.86 -22.56 -6.23
C GLN A 102 -17.38 -23.90 -5.63
N PRO A 103 -17.57 -25.06 -6.31
CA PRO A 103 -17.32 -26.37 -5.71
C PRO A 103 -15.88 -26.59 -5.24
N HIS A 104 -14.88 -26.00 -5.92
CA HIS A 104 -13.46 -26.15 -5.54
C HIS A 104 -13.14 -25.42 -4.21
N LEU A 105 -13.90 -24.38 -3.85
CA LEU A 105 -13.73 -23.66 -2.59
C LEU A 105 -14.50 -24.31 -1.41
N GLN A 106 -15.45 -25.21 -1.71
CA GLN A 106 -16.16 -26.01 -0.71
C GLN A 106 -15.41 -27.27 -0.30
N GLN A 107 -14.28 -27.58 -0.94
CA GLN A 107 -13.42 -28.69 -0.54
C GLN A 107 -12.85 -28.44 0.86
N ILE A 108 -12.89 -29.50 1.68
CA ILE A 108 -12.35 -29.48 3.03
C ILE A 108 -10.83 -29.50 2.99
N VAL A 109 -10.23 -28.54 3.68
CA VAL A 109 -8.79 -28.38 3.80
C VAL A 109 -8.19 -29.55 4.57
N ASN A 110 -7.25 -30.27 3.96
CA ASN A 110 -6.40 -31.26 4.60
C ASN A 110 -5.02 -30.64 4.95
N ILE A 111 -4.14 -31.43 5.59
CA ILE A 111 -2.79 -30.97 6.01
C ILE A 111 -1.98 -30.42 4.84
N ALA A 112 -2.05 -31.05 3.65
CA ALA A 112 -1.30 -30.60 2.46
C ALA A 112 -1.86 -29.27 1.92
N ASP A 113 -3.18 -29.09 1.92
CA ASP A 113 -3.85 -27.86 1.52
C ASP A 113 -3.55 -26.71 2.51
N ALA A 114 -3.61 -26.99 3.83
CA ALA A 114 -3.29 -26.01 4.87
C ALA A 114 -1.83 -25.54 4.73
N ARG A 115 -0.91 -26.49 4.58
CA ARG A 115 0.51 -26.18 4.37
C ARG A 115 0.73 -25.34 3.10
N HIS A 116 0.10 -25.73 1.98
CA HIS A 116 0.19 -24.98 0.73
C HIS A 116 -0.28 -23.51 0.92
N LEU A 117 -1.45 -23.30 1.52
CA LEU A 117 -1.98 -21.96 1.75
C LEU A 117 -1.06 -21.12 2.66
N LEU A 118 -0.62 -21.68 3.79
CA LEU A 118 0.21 -20.96 4.76
C LEU A 118 1.63 -20.66 4.21
N GLU A 119 2.23 -21.58 3.45
CA GLU A 119 3.53 -21.35 2.83
C GLU A 119 3.48 -20.29 1.73
N ARG A 120 2.35 -20.17 1.02
CA ARG A 120 2.17 -19.19 -0.06
C ARG A 120 1.76 -17.83 0.46
N ALA A 121 0.71 -17.80 1.29
CA ALA A 121 0.15 -16.55 1.81
C ALA A 121 0.97 -15.96 2.97
N GLY A 122 1.70 -16.81 3.72
CA GLY A 122 2.56 -16.43 4.82
C GLY A 122 4.04 -16.71 4.58
N ILE A 123 4.80 -16.92 5.66
CA ILE A 123 6.23 -17.27 5.66
C ILE A 123 6.41 -18.58 6.44
N GLY A 124 6.25 -19.70 5.74
CA GLY A 124 6.23 -21.02 6.36
C GLY A 124 4.89 -21.37 7.01
N ALA A 125 4.73 -22.61 7.40
CA ALA A 125 3.50 -23.15 7.98
C ALA A 125 3.78 -23.69 9.39
N HIS A 126 3.41 -22.93 10.41
CA HIS A 126 3.55 -23.36 11.80
C HIS A 126 2.54 -24.50 12.11
N PRO A 127 2.90 -25.51 12.91
CA PRO A 127 2.00 -26.64 13.20
C PRO A 127 0.65 -26.24 13.78
N SER A 128 0.58 -25.21 14.64
CA SER A 128 -0.69 -24.73 15.20
C SER A 128 -1.58 -24.10 14.12
N GLU A 129 -1.00 -23.30 13.20
CA GLU A 129 -1.72 -22.66 12.10
C GLU A 129 -2.31 -23.73 11.15
N ILE A 130 -1.57 -24.82 10.89
CA ILE A 130 -2.08 -25.96 10.12
C ILE A 130 -3.31 -26.55 10.82
N THR A 131 -3.24 -26.75 12.12
CA THR A 131 -4.34 -27.34 12.92
C THR A 131 -5.60 -26.49 12.86
N GLU A 132 -5.47 -25.17 12.85
CA GLU A 132 -6.61 -24.24 12.76
C GLU A 132 -7.33 -24.31 11.39
N LEU A 133 -6.59 -24.64 10.33
CA LEU A 133 -7.15 -24.68 8.97
C LEU A 133 -7.67 -26.06 8.55
N VAL A 134 -7.21 -27.14 9.18
CA VAL A 134 -7.67 -28.49 8.83
C VAL A 134 -9.12 -28.70 9.25
N GLY A 135 -9.94 -29.17 8.31
CA GLY A 135 -11.35 -29.48 8.58
C GLY A 135 -12.35 -28.39 8.22
N ILE A 136 -11.90 -27.20 7.90
CA ILE A 136 -12.75 -26.12 7.35
C ILE A 136 -12.69 -26.10 5.81
N THR A 137 -13.57 -25.36 5.16
CA THR A 137 -13.55 -25.24 3.69
C THR A 137 -12.38 -24.36 3.22
N ARG A 138 -11.96 -24.50 1.94
CA ARG A 138 -10.92 -23.64 1.36
C ARG A 138 -11.31 -22.16 1.42
N SER A 139 -12.59 -21.82 1.20
CA SER A 139 -13.10 -20.46 1.32
C SER A 139 -12.90 -19.90 2.74
N GLN A 140 -13.28 -20.67 3.76
CA GLN A 140 -13.07 -20.32 5.17
C GLN A 140 -11.58 -20.17 5.51
N ALA A 141 -10.72 -21.07 5.02
CA ALA A 141 -9.30 -20.98 5.25
C ALA A 141 -8.68 -19.72 4.61
N VAL A 142 -9.12 -19.35 3.40
CA VAL A 142 -8.70 -18.08 2.76
C VAL A 142 -9.17 -16.88 3.58
N THR A 143 -10.43 -16.86 4.03
CA THR A 143 -10.93 -15.78 4.90
C THR A 143 -10.13 -15.66 6.19
N HIS A 144 -9.82 -16.77 6.84
CA HIS A 144 -8.99 -16.81 8.06
C HIS A 144 -7.61 -16.16 7.80
N VAL A 145 -6.93 -16.57 6.74
CA VAL A 145 -5.60 -16.05 6.36
C VAL A 145 -5.66 -14.55 6.02
N LEU A 146 -6.65 -14.12 5.26
CA LEU A 146 -6.79 -12.71 4.87
C LEU A 146 -7.09 -11.80 6.06
N ASN A 147 -7.89 -12.25 7.02
CA ASN A 147 -8.16 -11.50 8.25
C ASN A 147 -6.89 -11.26 9.08
N GLY A 148 -5.89 -12.15 9.02
CA GLY A 148 -4.60 -11.97 9.65
C GLY A 148 -3.75 -10.82 9.09
N ILE A 149 -4.03 -10.37 7.86
CA ILE A 149 -3.27 -9.27 7.22
C ILE A 149 -3.49 -7.93 7.93
N TYR A 150 -4.64 -7.74 8.57
CA TYR A 150 -5.00 -6.47 9.23
C TYR A 150 -4.48 -6.32 10.65
N GLY A 151 -3.74 -7.31 11.15
CA GLY A 151 -3.01 -7.23 12.42
C GLY A 151 -1.85 -6.23 12.31
N ARG A 152 -2.07 -4.98 12.72
CA ARG A 152 -1.12 -3.86 12.51
C ARG A 152 -0.01 -3.77 13.53
N ARG A 153 -0.17 -4.38 14.68
CA ARG A 153 0.83 -4.31 15.73
C ARG A 153 1.91 -5.32 15.46
N THR A 154 3.14 -4.85 15.51
CA THR A 154 4.30 -5.74 15.59
C THR A 154 4.24 -6.55 16.88
N SER A 155 4.65 -7.80 16.82
CA SER A 155 4.71 -8.69 18.00
C SER A 155 5.85 -8.30 18.92
N LEU A 156 6.92 -7.75 18.33
CA LEU A 156 8.11 -7.31 19.05
C LEU A 156 8.11 -5.78 19.17
N GLU A 157 8.70 -5.29 20.26
CA GLU A 157 8.98 -3.87 20.41
C GLU A 157 9.92 -3.39 19.29
N THR A 158 9.58 -2.23 18.70
CA THR A 158 10.37 -1.66 17.62
C THR A 158 11.70 -1.11 18.14
N PRO A 159 12.79 -1.15 17.33
CA PRO A 159 14.07 -0.62 17.76
C PRO A 159 13.99 0.85 18.20
N ALA A 160 14.64 1.19 19.31
CA ALA A 160 14.55 2.50 19.94
C ALA A 160 15.06 3.64 19.03
N PHE A 161 16.03 3.38 18.17
CA PHE A 161 16.58 4.39 17.26
C PHE A 161 15.57 4.93 16.23
N LEU A 162 14.46 4.20 15.98
CA LEU A 162 13.39 4.66 15.07
C LEU A 162 12.66 5.91 15.62
N SER A 163 12.55 6.03 16.94
CA SER A 163 11.95 7.19 17.62
C SER A 163 12.98 8.21 18.10
N SER A 164 14.21 7.76 18.33
CA SER A 164 15.32 8.59 18.84
C SER A 164 16.62 8.13 18.18
N PRO A 165 16.96 8.66 17.00
CA PRO A 165 18.17 8.27 16.29
C PRO A 165 19.41 8.42 17.16
N SER A 166 20.25 7.37 17.20
CA SER A 166 21.52 7.39 17.96
C SER A 166 22.62 8.17 17.24
N VAL A 167 22.45 8.44 15.97
CA VAL A 167 23.41 9.17 15.12
C VAL A 167 22.79 10.43 14.53
N PRO A 168 23.57 11.51 14.39
CA PRO A 168 23.11 12.76 13.79
C PRO A 168 22.77 12.57 12.30
N HIS A 169 21.90 13.44 11.80
CA HIS A 169 21.58 13.50 10.39
C HIS A 169 22.78 13.87 9.52
N TYR A 170 22.72 13.49 8.24
CA TYR A 170 23.75 13.67 7.23
C TYR A 170 24.38 15.08 7.17
N TRP A 171 23.58 16.13 7.28
CA TRP A 171 24.08 17.52 7.16
C TRP A 171 25.08 17.94 8.25
N ILE A 172 25.10 17.27 9.42
CA ILE A 172 26.08 17.54 10.49
C ILE A 172 27.48 17.03 10.09
N ARG A 173 27.56 16.09 9.14
CA ARG A 173 28.85 15.48 8.70
C ARG A 173 29.85 16.42 8.06
N TRP A 174 29.40 17.56 7.58
CA TRP A 174 30.29 18.49 6.91
C TRP A 174 31.45 19.04 7.80
N ASP A 175 31.17 19.13 9.11
CA ASP A 175 32.10 19.63 10.08
C ASP A 175 32.91 18.51 10.78
N TYR A 176 32.73 17.24 10.36
CA TYR A 176 33.40 16.10 10.99
C TYR A 176 34.73 15.78 10.33
N GLU A 177 35.73 15.45 11.17
CA GLU A 177 36.99 14.84 10.73
C GLU A 177 36.72 13.43 10.17
N GLU A 178 37.70 12.86 9.45
CA GLU A 178 37.53 11.57 8.79
C GLU A 178 37.24 10.43 9.78
N GLU A 179 37.84 10.48 10.97
CA GLU A 179 37.57 9.50 12.06
C GLU A 179 36.14 9.56 12.52
N ASP A 180 35.55 10.76 12.69
CA ASP A 180 34.18 10.96 13.08
C ASP A 180 33.22 10.46 11.99
N ARG A 181 33.56 10.71 10.71
CA ARG A 181 32.78 10.20 9.56
C ARG A 181 32.77 8.67 9.52
N GLN A 182 33.89 8.04 9.83
CA GLN A 182 33.94 6.57 9.89
C GLN A 182 33.15 6.01 11.05
N ALA A 183 33.26 6.61 12.22
CA ALA A 183 32.46 6.23 13.39
C ALA A 183 30.95 6.37 13.11
N PHE A 184 30.58 7.45 12.42
CA PHE A 184 29.21 7.69 12.00
C PHE A 184 28.68 6.61 11.03
N ARG A 185 29.46 6.22 10.00
CA ARG A 185 29.08 5.13 9.09
C ARG A 185 28.87 3.81 9.83
N ILE A 186 29.80 3.47 10.71
CA ILE A 186 29.70 2.23 11.53
C ILE A 186 28.44 2.23 12.37
N ALA A 187 28.11 3.35 13.04
CA ALA A 187 26.91 3.44 13.86
C ALA A 187 25.62 3.26 13.02
N ARG A 188 25.56 3.84 11.83
CA ARG A 188 24.42 3.69 10.90
C ARG A 188 24.27 2.26 10.37
N ASP A 189 25.38 1.61 10.05
CA ASP A 189 25.38 0.20 9.64
C ASP A 189 24.91 -0.70 10.77
N GLN A 190 25.25 -0.38 12.02
CA GLN A 190 24.74 -1.08 13.20
C GLN A 190 23.22 -0.91 13.34
N GLU A 191 22.70 0.33 13.25
CA GLU A 191 21.25 0.59 13.28
C GLU A 191 20.52 -0.14 12.16
N MET A 192 21.07 -0.15 10.93
CA MET A 192 20.51 -0.92 9.83
C MET A 192 20.56 -2.42 10.09
N GLY A 193 21.61 -2.92 10.72
CA GLY A 193 21.73 -4.30 11.18
C GLY A 193 20.67 -4.66 12.22
N GLU A 194 20.43 -3.76 13.19
CA GLU A 194 19.37 -3.92 14.19
C GLU A 194 17.98 -3.97 13.57
N LEU A 195 17.68 -3.10 12.60
CA LEU A 195 16.41 -3.09 11.88
C LEU A 195 16.17 -4.42 11.14
N ARG A 196 17.20 -4.92 10.42
CA ARG A 196 17.12 -6.21 9.72
C ARG A 196 16.91 -7.37 10.70
N ASN A 197 17.67 -7.41 11.79
CA ASN A 197 17.55 -8.45 12.82
C ASN A 197 16.19 -8.41 13.52
N TRP A 198 15.70 -7.19 13.81
CA TRP A 198 14.38 -7.01 14.37
C TRP A 198 13.30 -7.55 13.40
N TRP A 199 13.37 -7.21 12.12
CA TRP A 199 12.38 -7.66 11.15
C TRP A 199 12.40 -9.19 10.96
N VAL A 200 13.57 -9.81 10.91
CA VAL A 200 13.68 -11.28 10.86
C VAL A 200 13.03 -11.93 12.08
N ARG A 201 13.31 -11.40 13.29
CA ARG A 201 12.68 -11.89 14.52
C ARG A 201 11.16 -11.67 14.52
N GLU A 202 10.70 -10.52 14.03
CA GLU A 202 9.27 -10.24 13.86
C GLU A 202 8.60 -11.25 12.92
N MET A 203 9.20 -11.53 11.76
CA MET A 203 8.71 -12.55 10.84
C MET A 203 8.62 -13.95 11.45
N ILE A 204 9.50 -14.27 12.40
CA ILE A 204 9.46 -15.57 13.12
C ILE A 204 8.36 -15.56 14.18
N ALA A 205 8.27 -14.50 14.97
CA ALA A 205 7.43 -14.43 16.17
C ALA A 205 5.97 -14.04 15.88
N THR A 206 5.69 -13.41 14.73
CA THR A 206 4.37 -12.87 14.45
C THR A 206 3.29 -13.96 14.33
N PRO A 207 2.10 -13.76 14.94
CA PRO A 207 0.93 -14.59 14.68
C PRO A 207 0.29 -14.29 13.30
N ASN A 208 0.75 -13.25 12.60
CA ASN A 208 0.20 -12.78 11.33
C ASN A 208 1.27 -12.79 10.22
N PRO A 209 1.84 -13.96 9.85
CA PRO A 209 2.92 -14.06 8.85
C PRO A 209 2.49 -13.59 7.46
N GLN A 210 1.20 -13.49 7.19
CA GLN A 210 0.62 -12.99 5.95
C GLN A 210 0.90 -11.50 5.74
N ALA A 211 0.84 -10.72 6.82
CA ALA A 211 1.20 -9.29 6.79
C ALA A 211 2.67 -9.11 6.45
N GLU A 212 3.57 -9.88 7.06
CA GLU A 212 5.01 -9.84 6.78
C GLU A 212 5.35 -10.32 5.37
N ARG A 213 4.62 -11.32 4.85
CA ARG A 213 4.75 -11.78 3.45
C ARG A 213 4.42 -10.67 2.48
N LEU A 214 3.36 -9.91 2.73
CA LEU A 214 2.94 -8.80 1.89
C LEU A 214 3.94 -7.63 1.94
N ILE A 215 4.47 -7.30 3.13
CA ILE A 215 5.52 -6.29 3.28
C ILE A 215 6.78 -6.70 2.51
N LEU A 216 7.17 -7.97 2.57
CA LEU A 216 8.30 -8.51 1.81
C LEU A 216 8.06 -8.43 0.28
N LEU A 217 6.82 -8.64 -0.16
CA LEU A 217 6.44 -8.45 -1.56
C LEU A 217 6.67 -6.99 -1.98
N TRP A 218 6.25 -6.03 -1.17
CA TRP A 218 6.42 -4.61 -1.49
C TRP A 218 7.89 -4.17 -1.52
N HIS A 219 8.73 -4.68 -0.64
CA HIS A 219 10.17 -4.47 -0.72
C HIS A 219 10.80 -5.04 -2.01
N ASN A 220 10.23 -6.10 -2.58
CA ASN A 220 10.66 -6.68 -3.85
C ASN A 220 9.99 -6.04 -5.08
N HIS A 221 8.91 -5.29 -4.89
CA HIS A 221 8.22 -4.58 -5.95
C HIS A 221 8.73 -3.13 -6.09
N PHE A 222 8.78 -2.37 -4.99
CA PHE A 222 9.30 -1.01 -4.92
C PHE A 222 10.74 -1.02 -4.36
N VAL A 223 11.64 -1.55 -5.16
CA VAL A 223 13.01 -1.85 -4.73
C VAL A 223 13.81 -0.58 -4.45
N THR A 224 14.42 -0.53 -3.28
CA THR A 224 15.50 0.40 -2.94
C THR A 224 16.63 -0.36 -2.27
N ALA A 225 17.88 0.06 -2.48
CA ALA A 225 19.05 -0.54 -1.83
C ALA A 225 19.64 0.42 -0.81
N TYR A 226 19.94 -0.07 0.40
CA TYR A 226 20.56 0.74 1.46
C TYR A 226 21.83 1.46 0.99
N SER A 227 22.71 0.78 0.26
CA SER A 227 23.89 1.39 -0.35
C SER A 227 23.57 2.45 -1.42
N GLY A 228 22.43 2.29 -2.12
CA GLY A 228 21.98 3.21 -3.17
C GLY A 228 21.30 4.48 -2.63
N VAL A 229 20.88 4.46 -1.35
CA VAL A 229 20.33 5.64 -0.67
C VAL A 229 21.36 6.32 0.24
N GLN A 230 22.64 6.24 -0.12
CA GLN A 230 23.76 6.84 0.63
C GLN A 230 23.82 6.39 2.09
N GLU A 231 23.38 5.14 2.35
CA GLU A 231 23.33 4.54 3.69
C GLU A 231 22.45 5.32 4.67
N GLU A 232 21.37 5.98 4.15
CA GLU A 232 20.40 6.69 4.99
C GLU A 232 19.37 5.71 5.56
N MET A 233 19.70 5.08 6.69
CA MET A 233 18.89 4.07 7.36
C MET A 233 17.48 4.57 7.71
N HIS A 234 17.33 5.84 8.12
CA HIS A 234 16.02 6.41 8.47
C HIS A 234 15.08 6.52 7.28
N ALA A 235 15.62 6.81 6.07
CA ALA A 235 14.81 6.80 4.85
C ALA A 235 14.32 5.39 4.54
N VAL A 236 15.19 4.37 4.66
CA VAL A 236 14.81 2.96 4.46
C VAL A 236 13.80 2.48 5.50
N ALA A 237 13.99 2.87 6.77
CA ALA A 237 13.05 2.54 7.84
C ALA A 237 11.67 3.18 7.58
N ARG A 238 11.63 4.44 7.12
CA ARG A 238 10.38 5.12 6.76
C ARG A 238 9.64 4.40 5.64
N GLN A 239 10.35 3.96 4.60
CA GLN A 239 9.78 3.15 3.52
C GLN A 239 9.20 1.83 4.04
N HIS A 240 9.92 1.14 4.91
CA HIS A 240 9.43 -0.09 5.55
C HIS A 240 8.11 0.14 6.30
N TRP A 241 7.99 1.28 7.03
CA TRP A 241 6.76 1.66 7.73
C TRP A 241 5.64 2.02 6.76
N THR A 242 5.93 2.70 5.65
CA THR A 242 4.96 2.96 4.57
C THR A 242 4.34 1.65 4.05
N PHE A 243 5.16 0.61 3.84
CA PHE A 243 4.65 -0.70 3.43
C PHE A 243 3.78 -1.36 4.51
N ARG A 244 4.13 -1.21 5.79
CA ARG A 244 3.31 -1.72 6.90
C ARG A 244 1.96 -1.03 6.99
N GLU A 245 1.92 0.27 6.79
CA GLU A 245 0.71 1.08 6.96
C GLU A 245 -0.22 1.02 5.75
N LEU A 246 0.31 1.08 4.55
CA LEU A 246 -0.45 1.20 3.32
C LEU A 246 -0.50 -0.07 2.48
N GLY A 247 0.46 -0.96 2.65
CA GLY A 247 0.67 -2.10 1.77
C GLY A 247 -0.43 -3.17 1.77
N HIS A 248 -1.40 -3.09 2.68
CA HIS A 248 -2.55 -3.99 2.77
C HIS A 248 -3.88 -3.31 2.39
N GLY A 249 -3.81 -2.12 1.83
CA GLY A 249 -4.96 -1.30 1.48
C GLY A 249 -5.06 -1.03 -0.02
N SER A 250 -5.14 0.25 -0.41
CA SER A 250 -5.19 0.66 -1.79
C SER A 250 -3.79 0.69 -2.42
N PHE A 251 -3.60 -0.02 -3.55
CA PHE A 251 -2.37 0.05 -4.33
C PHE A 251 -2.14 1.47 -4.90
N ARG A 252 -3.21 2.18 -5.21
CA ARG A 252 -3.16 3.58 -5.63
C ARG A 252 -2.52 4.46 -4.56
N ASP A 253 -2.98 4.35 -3.31
CA ASP A 253 -2.47 5.15 -2.20
C ASP A 253 -1.04 4.76 -1.86
N LEU A 254 -0.72 3.47 -1.89
CA LEU A 254 0.64 2.98 -1.72
C LEU A 254 1.57 3.54 -2.79
N THR A 255 1.19 3.49 -4.07
CA THR A 255 2.01 4.01 -5.17
C THR A 255 2.22 5.52 -5.06
N LYS A 256 1.18 6.29 -4.70
CA LYS A 256 1.31 7.73 -4.42
C LYS A 256 2.26 8.03 -3.27
N ALA A 257 2.23 7.21 -2.21
CA ALA A 257 3.17 7.33 -1.10
C ALA A 257 4.60 7.02 -1.54
N ILE A 258 4.81 6.01 -2.39
CA ILE A 258 6.15 5.62 -2.90
C ILE A 258 6.74 6.68 -3.82
N VAL A 259 5.95 7.34 -4.65
CA VAL A 259 6.41 8.46 -5.49
C VAL A 259 6.95 9.63 -4.64
N ARG A 260 6.54 9.72 -3.39
CA ARG A 260 6.98 10.72 -2.39
C ARG A 260 7.95 10.15 -1.35
N ASP A 261 8.26 8.88 -1.44
CA ASP A 261 9.09 8.20 -0.44
C ASP A 261 10.54 8.68 -0.50
N PRO A 262 11.15 9.13 0.61
CA PRO A 262 12.50 9.67 0.63
C PRO A 262 13.57 8.67 0.18
N ALA A 263 13.45 7.40 0.51
CA ALA A 263 14.36 6.37 0.05
C ALA A 263 14.29 6.21 -1.47
N MET A 264 13.06 6.19 -2.03
CA MET A 264 12.84 6.10 -3.47
C MET A 264 13.33 7.35 -4.21
N LEU A 265 13.04 8.55 -3.69
CA LEU A 265 13.50 9.81 -4.26
C LEU A 265 15.04 9.91 -4.28
N ASN A 266 15.72 9.38 -3.25
CA ASN A 266 17.18 9.34 -3.19
C ASN A 266 17.75 8.27 -4.12
N TYR A 267 17.19 7.05 -4.08
CA TYR A 267 17.65 5.90 -4.86
C TYR A 267 17.63 6.15 -6.38
N LEU A 268 16.62 6.89 -6.85
CA LEU A 268 16.42 7.20 -8.27
C LEU A 268 16.80 8.66 -8.62
N ASP A 269 17.55 9.35 -7.74
CA ASP A 269 18.05 10.72 -7.93
C ASP A 269 16.96 11.77 -8.24
N ASN A 270 15.71 11.52 -7.86
CA ASN A 270 14.63 12.45 -8.13
C ASN A 270 14.61 13.66 -7.17
N ASN A 271 15.25 13.55 -6.00
CA ASN A 271 15.40 14.64 -5.03
C ASN A 271 16.12 15.88 -5.60
N ARG A 272 16.76 15.76 -6.76
CA ARG A 272 17.42 16.83 -7.50
C ARG A 272 16.74 17.20 -8.81
N SER A 273 15.59 16.57 -9.11
CA SER A 273 14.84 16.79 -10.35
C SER A 273 14.18 18.16 -10.34
N ARG A 274 14.50 19.01 -11.34
CA ARG A 274 14.01 20.38 -11.48
C ARG A 274 13.43 20.61 -12.86
N LYS A 275 12.56 21.60 -13.01
CA LYS A 275 11.89 21.93 -14.28
C LYS A 275 12.86 22.21 -15.44
N GLU A 276 14.06 22.74 -15.16
CA GLU A 276 15.10 22.98 -16.15
C GLU A 276 15.86 21.71 -16.55
N GLN A 277 15.89 20.71 -15.68
CA GLN A 277 16.56 19.43 -15.87
C GLN A 277 15.77 18.29 -15.18
N PRO A 278 14.65 17.86 -15.74
CA PRO A 278 13.87 16.73 -15.22
C PRO A 278 14.71 15.44 -15.24
N ASN A 279 14.69 14.69 -14.12
CA ASN A 279 15.31 13.37 -14.06
C ASN A 279 14.31 12.29 -14.46
N GLU A 280 14.70 11.43 -15.40
CA GLU A 280 13.81 10.41 -15.97
C GLU A 280 13.80 9.10 -15.17
N ASN A 281 14.73 8.87 -14.23
CA ASN A 281 14.88 7.57 -13.58
C ASN A 281 13.59 7.14 -12.86
N LEU A 282 13.08 7.95 -11.91
CA LEU A 282 11.85 7.62 -11.20
C LEU A 282 10.66 7.49 -12.16
N ALA A 283 10.58 8.34 -13.19
CA ALA A 283 9.51 8.28 -14.17
C ALA A 283 9.53 6.96 -14.95
N ARG A 284 10.69 6.50 -15.34
CA ARG A 284 10.89 5.24 -16.06
C ARG A 284 10.53 4.05 -15.18
N GLU A 285 11.10 3.97 -13.97
CA GLU A 285 10.85 2.87 -13.05
C GLU A 285 9.38 2.79 -12.62
N LEU A 286 8.74 3.93 -12.40
CA LEU A 286 7.31 4.01 -12.07
C LEU A 286 6.44 3.35 -13.15
N MET A 287 6.76 3.57 -14.42
CA MET A 287 6.01 2.97 -15.52
C MET A 287 6.44 1.52 -15.79
N GLU A 288 7.75 1.26 -15.83
CA GLU A 288 8.32 -0.01 -16.27
C GLU A 288 8.22 -1.11 -15.20
N LEU A 289 8.70 -0.82 -13.98
CA LEU A 289 8.82 -1.84 -12.94
C LEU A 289 7.70 -1.82 -11.91
N PHE A 290 6.98 -0.68 -11.76
CA PHE A 290 6.03 -0.55 -10.65
C PHE A 290 4.57 -0.62 -11.09
N VAL A 291 4.19 -0.11 -12.30
CA VAL A 291 2.77 0.03 -12.63
C VAL A 291 2.35 -0.59 -13.96
N LEU A 292 3.06 -0.35 -15.06
CA LEU A 292 2.58 -0.71 -16.41
C LEU A 292 3.29 -1.91 -17.04
N GLY A 293 4.56 -2.09 -16.73
CA GLY A 293 5.42 -3.01 -17.45
C GLY A 293 5.98 -2.45 -18.77
N GLU A 294 7.03 -3.08 -19.26
CA GLU A 294 7.73 -2.69 -20.50
C GLU A 294 6.79 -2.73 -21.72
N GLY A 295 6.98 -1.80 -22.64
CA GLY A 295 6.24 -1.74 -23.91
C GLY A 295 4.89 -1.00 -23.85
N ASN A 296 4.42 -0.59 -22.68
CA ASN A 296 3.12 0.10 -22.52
C ASN A 296 3.24 1.64 -22.50
N TYR A 297 4.40 2.18 -22.81
CA TYR A 297 4.68 3.61 -22.85
C TYR A 297 5.78 3.92 -23.86
N THR A 298 6.04 5.21 -24.13
CA THR A 298 7.09 5.68 -25.05
C THR A 298 8.09 6.55 -24.31
N GLU A 299 9.28 6.76 -24.90
CA GLU A 299 10.28 7.70 -24.38
C GLU A 299 9.73 9.14 -24.24
N ALA A 300 8.81 9.55 -25.10
CA ALA A 300 8.13 10.83 -24.96
C ALA A 300 7.25 10.86 -23.69
N THR A 301 6.60 9.75 -23.37
CA THR A 301 5.82 9.61 -22.13
C THR A 301 6.72 9.71 -20.90
N VAL A 302 7.90 9.06 -20.91
CA VAL A 302 8.89 9.14 -19.80
C VAL A 302 9.26 10.59 -19.49
N LYS A 303 9.55 11.38 -20.52
CA LYS A 303 9.91 12.80 -20.37
C LYS A 303 8.76 13.62 -19.78
N GLU A 304 7.54 13.40 -20.21
CA GLU A 304 6.37 14.10 -19.69
C GLU A 304 6.08 13.73 -18.21
N VAL A 305 6.23 12.45 -17.84
CA VAL A 305 6.13 11.99 -16.47
C VAL A 305 7.26 12.56 -15.60
N ALA A 306 8.49 12.58 -16.09
CA ALA A 306 9.62 13.19 -15.39
C ALA A 306 9.38 14.67 -15.08
N ARG A 307 8.80 15.44 -16.02
CA ARG A 307 8.37 16.83 -15.80
C ARG A 307 7.34 16.95 -14.66
N ALA A 308 6.43 16.00 -14.53
CA ALA A 308 5.43 15.99 -13.47
C ALA A 308 6.02 15.68 -12.08
N LEU A 309 7.16 14.97 -12.03
CA LEU A 309 7.85 14.60 -10.78
C LEU A 309 8.93 15.61 -10.36
N THR A 310 9.10 16.70 -11.10
CA THR A 310 10.04 17.77 -10.71
C THR A 310 9.61 18.48 -9.44
N GLY A 311 10.57 18.91 -8.62
CA GLY A 311 10.32 19.60 -7.36
C GLY A 311 9.97 18.66 -6.18
N TYR A 312 9.95 17.35 -6.38
CA TYR A 312 9.79 16.37 -5.32
C TYR A 312 11.14 16.11 -4.64
N SER A 313 11.18 16.32 -3.34
CA SER A 313 12.38 16.20 -2.51
C SER A 313 12.00 15.75 -1.09
N TYR A 314 12.98 15.76 -0.20
CA TYR A 314 12.79 15.48 1.22
C TYR A 314 13.68 16.37 2.07
N ASN A 315 13.32 16.52 3.34
CA ASN A 315 14.06 17.32 4.30
C ASN A 315 14.74 16.40 5.34
N GLU A 316 16.06 16.27 5.24
CA GLU A 316 16.86 15.45 6.16
C GLU A 316 16.76 15.96 7.61
N MET A 317 16.67 17.28 7.81
CA MET A 317 16.55 17.88 9.15
C MET A 317 15.19 17.61 9.82
N ARG A 318 14.19 17.20 9.04
CA ARG A 318 12.86 16.81 9.50
C ARG A 318 12.62 15.30 9.38
N ASN A 319 13.63 14.51 9.72
CA ASN A 319 13.56 13.05 9.67
C ASN A 319 13.09 12.53 8.30
N PHE A 320 13.65 13.05 7.22
CA PHE A 320 13.32 12.66 5.85
C PHE A 320 11.84 12.85 5.50
N GLU A 321 11.19 13.89 6.01
CA GLU A 321 9.85 14.24 5.54
C GLU A 321 9.88 14.65 4.08
N PHE A 322 8.88 14.20 3.32
CA PHE A 322 8.66 14.65 1.95
C PHE A 322 8.49 16.17 1.89
N GLU A 323 9.15 16.80 0.94
CA GLU A 323 9.08 18.24 0.69
C GLU A 323 8.80 18.49 -0.79
N PHE A 324 7.78 19.28 -1.09
CA PHE A 324 7.49 19.72 -2.45
C PHE A 324 8.00 21.16 -2.64
N ASN A 325 8.93 21.34 -3.60
CA ASN A 325 9.39 22.66 -3.98
C ASN A 325 8.66 23.19 -5.23
N PRO A 326 7.68 24.09 -5.08
CA PRO A 326 6.90 24.60 -6.19
C PRO A 326 7.69 25.46 -7.18
N TRP A 327 8.90 25.93 -6.82
CA TRP A 327 9.76 26.71 -7.69
C TRP A 327 10.55 25.83 -8.66
N ASP A 328 10.87 24.63 -8.27
CA ASP A 328 11.54 23.61 -9.08
C ASP A 328 10.55 22.78 -9.92
N HIS A 329 9.25 22.86 -9.62
CA HIS A 329 8.24 22.09 -10.34
C HIS A 329 7.87 22.69 -11.69
N ASP A 330 7.76 21.85 -12.72
CA ASP A 330 7.28 22.20 -14.05
C ASP A 330 5.73 22.28 -14.04
N ARG A 331 5.21 23.50 -14.07
CA ARG A 331 3.75 23.79 -14.09
C ARG A 331 3.14 23.79 -15.50
N GLY A 332 3.94 23.49 -16.52
CA GLY A 332 3.48 23.43 -17.91
C GLY A 332 2.49 22.28 -18.12
N THR A 333 1.73 22.39 -19.20
CA THR A 333 0.86 21.30 -19.65
C THR A 333 1.71 20.13 -20.12
N LYS A 334 1.32 18.92 -19.73
CA LYS A 334 1.96 17.65 -20.06
C LYS A 334 0.97 16.77 -20.81
N THR A 335 1.47 15.87 -21.66
CA THR A 335 0.65 14.88 -22.36
C THR A 335 1.16 13.49 -22.00
N VAL A 336 0.38 12.73 -21.23
CA VAL A 336 0.75 11.41 -20.73
C VAL A 336 -0.30 10.40 -21.13
N LEU A 337 0.07 9.39 -21.92
CA LEU A 337 -0.82 8.30 -22.34
C LEU A 337 -2.17 8.79 -22.90
N GLY A 338 -2.13 9.84 -23.74
CA GLY A 338 -3.31 10.43 -24.37
C GLY A 338 -4.08 11.44 -23.52
N GLN A 339 -3.77 11.57 -22.24
CA GLN A 339 -4.37 12.59 -21.36
C GLN A 339 -3.51 13.85 -21.33
N ARG A 340 -4.17 15.02 -21.28
CA ARG A 340 -3.49 16.31 -21.27
C ARG A 340 -3.91 17.15 -20.07
N GLY A 341 -2.93 17.58 -19.26
CA GLY A 341 -3.19 18.33 -18.03
C GLY A 341 -1.94 18.98 -17.46
N ARG A 342 -2.10 19.71 -16.34
CA ARG A 342 -1.00 20.22 -15.52
C ARG A 342 -0.72 19.24 -14.40
N PHE A 343 -0.30 18.04 -14.78
CA PHE A 343 -0.14 16.92 -13.87
C PHE A 343 1.01 17.13 -12.89
N ASP A 344 0.77 16.70 -11.65
CA ASP A 344 1.78 16.41 -10.63
C ASP A 344 1.95 14.88 -10.47
N GLY A 345 2.72 14.44 -9.47
CA GLY A 345 2.99 13.02 -9.28
C GLY A 345 1.76 12.19 -8.91
N ASP A 346 0.79 12.76 -8.18
CA ASP A 346 -0.45 12.07 -7.84
C ASP A 346 -1.33 11.87 -9.06
N ASP A 347 -1.44 12.93 -9.89
CA ASP A 347 -2.16 12.86 -11.15
C ASP A 347 -1.55 11.81 -12.08
N ILE A 348 -0.21 11.72 -12.10
CA ILE A 348 0.50 10.69 -12.89
C ILE A 348 0.11 9.28 -12.43
N VAL A 349 0.11 8.99 -11.14
CA VAL A 349 -0.32 7.69 -10.64
C VAL A 349 -1.76 7.38 -11.09
N ASP A 350 -2.67 8.36 -11.02
CA ASP A 350 -4.05 8.18 -11.47
C ASP A 350 -4.15 7.92 -12.98
N VAL A 351 -3.35 8.62 -13.81
CA VAL A 351 -3.26 8.39 -15.24
C VAL A 351 -2.75 6.99 -15.59
N LEU A 352 -1.70 6.53 -14.88
CA LEU A 352 -1.12 5.21 -15.09
C LEU A 352 -2.09 4.09 -14.68
N LEU A 353 -2.75 4.22 -13.53
CA LEU A 353 -3.75 3.24 -13.05
C LEU A 353 -5.03 3.24 -13.91
N GLY A 354 -5.28 4.28 -14.68
CA GLY A 354 -6.32 4.32 -15.70
C GLY A 354 -6.03 3.44 -16.92
N GLN A 355 -4.80 2.92 -17.08
CA GLN A 355 -4.44 2.06 -18.23
C GLN A 355 -4.81 0.60 -17.95
N PRO A 356 -5.35 -0.13 -18.93
CA PRO A 356 -5.67 -1.56 -18.76
C PRO A 356 -4.46 -2.41 -18.32
N ALA A 357 -3.27 -2.10 -18.81
CA ALA A 357 -2.03 -2.79 -18.50
C ALA A 357 -1.67 -2.75 -17.00
N ALA A 358 -2.07 -1.71 -16.27
CA ALA A 358 -1.71 -1.55 -14.85
C ALA A 358 -2.25 -2.69 -13.98
N ALA A 359 -3.54 -3.00 -14.09
CA ALA A 359 -4.14 -4.08 -13.31
C ALA A 359 -3.54 -5.45 -13.68
N GLU A 360 -3.30 -5.69 -14.97
CA GLU A 360 -2.69 -6.93 -15.44
C GLU A 360 -1.25 -7.08 -14.91
N PHE A 361 -0.43 -6.04 -15.03
CA PHE A 361 0.97 -6.07 -14.57
C PHE A 361 1.08 -6.39 -13.08
N VAL A 362 0.32 -5.69 -12.24
CA VAL A 362 0.34 -5.92 -10.79
C VAL A 362 -0.24 -7.29 -10.44
N SER A 363 -1.34 -7.71 -11.08
CA SER A 363 -1.92 -9.05 -10.86
C SER A 363 -0.97 -10.17 -11.26
N ARG A 364 -0.18 -9.99 -12.32
CA ARG A 364 0.87 -10.93 -12.75
C ARG A 364 1.99 -11.03 -11.71
N ARG A 365 2.37 -9.92 -11.05
CA ARG A 365 3.32 -9.97 -9.92
C ARG A 365 2.78 -10.80 -8.75
N PHE A 366 1.48 -10.64 -8.43
CA PHE A 366 0.83 -11.46 -7.40
C PHE A 366 0.72 -12.92 -7.82
N TRP A 367 0.39 -13.20 -9.08
CA TRP A 367 0.40 -14.55 -9.63
C TRP A 367 1.75 -15.22 -9.41
N ASN A 368 2.84 -14.57 -9.81
CA ASN A 368 4.19 -15.13 -9.69
C ASN A 368 4.61 -15.37 -8.23
N VAL A 369 4.16 -14.54 -7.30
CA VAL A 369 4.51 -14.68 -5.87
C VAL A 369 3.67 -15.73 -5.15
N TYR A 370 2.39 -15.89 -5.54
CA TYR A 370 1.45 -16.72 -4.79
C TYR A 370 1.06 -18.01 -5.52
N ILE A 371 1.04 -18.04 -6.84
CA ILE A 371 0.57 -19.19 -7.64
C ILE A 371 1.74 -19.93 -8.29
N SER A 372 2.38 -19.35 -9.29
CA SER A 372 3.45 -19.99 -10.03
C SER A 372 4.28 -18.99 -10.84
N ASP A 373 5.61 -19.20 -10.90
CA ASP A 373 6.51 -18.44 -11.77
C ASP A 373 6.52 -18.96 -13.22
N PHE A 374 6.02 -20.18 -13.46
CA PHE A 374 6.18 -20.89 -14.75
C PHE A 374 4.88 -21.06 -15.51
N ASN A 375 3.76 -21.19 -14.81
CA ASN A 375 2.46 -21.44 -15.43
C ASN A 375 1.53 -20.26 -15.18
N VAL A 376 1.33 -19.44 -16.20
CA VAL A 376 0.35 -18.36 -16.17
C VAL A 376 -0.83 -18.77 -17.03
N ASP A 377 -2.00 -18.95 -16.42
CA ASP A 377 -3.26 -19.05 -17.11
C ASP A 377 -3.78 -17.64 -17.37
N GLU A 378 -3.64 -17.18 -18.60
CA GLU A 378 -3.99 -15.81 -19.00
C GLU A 378 -5.48 -15.50 -18.77
N ALA A 379 -6.38 -16.48 -18.93
CA ALA A 379 -7.81 -16.25 -18.71
C ALA A 379 -8.11 -16.02 -17.21
N HIS A 380 -7.51 -16.81 -16.33
CA HIS A 380 -7.62 -16.61 -14.89
C HIS A 380 -6.95 -15.31 -14.45
N LEU A 381 -5.79 -14.98 -15.01
CA LEU A 381 -5.09 -13.73 -14.72
C LEU A 381 -5.93 -12.52 -15.10
N GLN A 382 -6.60 -12.53 -16.26
CA GLN A 382 -7.48 -11.44 -16.69
C GLN A 382 -8.69 -11.26 -15.75
N ASN A 383 -9.26 -12.35 -15.24
CA ASN A 383 -10.33 -12.28 -14.24
C ASN A 383 -9.85 -11.63 -12.93
N ILE A 384 -8.66 -12.01 -12.46
CA ILE A 384 -8.04 -11.42 -11.27
C ILE A 384 -7.75 -9.92 -11.50
N ALA A 385 -7.20 -9.57 -12.65
CA ALA A 385 -6.89 -8.18 -13.01
C ALA A 385 -8.15 -7.32 -13.13
N SER A 386 -9.24 -7.88 -13.68
CA SER A 386 -10.53 -7.18 -13.75
C SER A 386 -11.08 -6.90 -12.35
N ALA A 387 -11.13 -7.91 -11.48
CA ALA A 387 -11.58 -7.73 -10.10
C ALA A 387 -10.77 -6.67 -9.35
N PHE A 388 -9.45 -6.67 -9.54
CA PHE A 388 -8.55 -5.68 -8.95
C PHE A 388 -8.80 -4.27 -9.46
N ARG A 389 -8.93 -4.08 -10.77
CA ARG A 389 -9.26 -2.79 -11.38
C ARG A 389 -10.63 -2.28 -10.94
N ASP A 390 -11.63 -3.13 -10.99
CA ASP A 390 -13.03 -2.78 -10.68
C ASP A 390 -13.22 -2.43 -9.19
N SER A 391 -12.31 -2.90 -8.32
CA SER A 391 -12.24 -2.52 -6.91
C SER A 391 -11.49 -1.19 -6.66
N ASP A 392 -11.11 -0.44 -7.68
CA ASP A 392 -10.23 0.73 -7.60
C ASP A 392 -8.85 0.39 -6.98
N TYR A 393 -8.32 -0.76 -7.37
CA TYR A 393 -6.99 -1.24 -6.96
C TYR A 393 -6.85 -1.57 -5.46
N GLU A 394 -7.89 -2.13 -4.85
CA GLU A 394 -7.84 -2.60 -3.47
C GLU A 394 -7.11 -3.96 -3.37
N ILE A 395 -6.00 -3.97 -2.64
CA ILE A 395 -5.13 -5.14 -2.44
C ILE A 395 -5.86 -6.33 -1.78
N PRO A 396 -6.79 -6.14 -0.82
CA PRO A 396 -7.59 -7.22 -0.27
C PRO A 396 -8.41 -7.99 -1.31
N VAL A 397 -8.95 -7.27 -2.31
CA VAL A 397 -9.70 -7.88 -3.41
C VAL A 397 -8.77 -8.69 -4.30
N LEU A 398 -7.61 -8.14 -4.66
CA LEU A 398 -6.57 -8.83 -5.44
C LEU A 398 -6.11 -10.11 -4.74
N LEU A 399 -5.76 -10.04 -3.46
CA LEU A 399 -5.32 -11.19 -2.68
C LEU A 399 -6.40 -12.28 -2.61
N ARG A 400 -7.67 -11.88 -2.35
CA ARG A 400 -8.77 -12.85 -2.34
C ARG A 400 -8.93 -13.51 -3.69
N ALA A 401 -8.96 -12.74 -4.78
CA ALA A 401 -9.09 -13.29 -6.14
C ALA A 401 -7.96 -14.28 -6.49
N VAL A 402 -6.73 -14.01 -6.04
CA VAL A 402 -5.58 -14.90 -6.21
C VAL A 402 -5.75 -16.18 -5.39
N LEU A 403 -6.01 -16.08 -4.08
CA LEU A 403 -6.04 -17.23 -3.17
C LEU A 403 -7.29 -18.11 -3.33
N THR A 404 -8.37 -17.58 -3.91
CA THR A 404 -9.58 -18.36 -4.22
C THR A 404 -9.59 -18.91 -5.64
N SER A 405 -8.62 -18.53 -6.51
CA SER A 405 -8.56 -19.04 -7.89
C SER A 405 -8.37 -20.54 -7.94
N GLN A 406 -8.92 -21.19 -8.96
CA GLN A 406 -8.66 -22.61 -9.22
C GLN A 406 -7.16 -22.88 -9.43
N ALA A 407 -6.46 -21.95 -10.09
CA ALA A 407 -5.03 -22.04 -10.33
C ALA A 407 -4.20 -22.12 -9.04
N PHE A 408 -4.59 -21.36 -7.99
CA PHE A 408 -3.90 -21.44 -6.69
C PHE A 408 -3.97 -22.85 -6.07
N TRP A 409 -5.11 -23.51 -6.16
CA TRP A 409 -5.35 -24.82 -5.57
C TRP A 409 -4.96 -25.99 -6.48
N ALA A 410 -4.59 -25.73 -7.73
CA ALA A 410 -4.27 -26.73 -8.72
C ALA A 410 -2.98 -27.51 -8.34
N PRO A 411 -2.98 -28.86 -8.45
CA PRO A 411 -1.81 -29.69 -8.09
C PRO A 411 -0.54 -29.29 -8.84
N GLU A 412 -0.65 -28.91 -10.11
CA GLU A 412 0.46 -28.51 -10.99
C GLU A 412 1.17 -27.23 -10.55
N ASN A 413 0.52 -26.39 -9.76
CA ASN A 413 1.09 -25.15 -9.24
C ASN A 413 1.64 -25.30 -7.82
N ARG A 414 1.55 -26.50 -7.22
CA ARG A 414 2.12 -26.76 -5.89
C ARG A 414 3.62 -26.99 -6.00
N ALA A 415 4.36 -26.42 -5.02
CA ALA A 415 5.82 -26.53 -4.92
C ALA A 415 6.59 -26.02 -6.17
N THR A 416 6.00 -25.15 -6.98
CA THR A 416 6.61 -24.57 -8.18
C THR A 416 7.47 -23.32 -7.90
N ILE A 417 7.24 -22.59 -6.82
CA ILE A 417 7.98 -21.37 -6.51
C ILE A 417 9.24 -21.70 -5.71
N VAL A 418 10.39 -21.20 -6.20
CA VAL A 418 11.65 -21.27 -5.47
C VAL A 418 11.60 -20.33 -4.26
N LYS A 419 11.86 -20.84 -3.08
CA LYS A 419 11.87 -20.05 -1.85
C LYS A 419 13.04 -19.06 -1.86
N SER A 420 12.78 -17.80 -1.55
CA SER A 420 13.83 -16.83 -1.27
C SER A 420 14.66 -17.25 -0.03
N PRO A 421 15.90 -16.71 0.16
CA PRO A 421 16.68 -17.00 1.36
C PRO A 421 15.91 -16.73 2.65
N VAL A 422 15.17 -15.62 2.72
CA VAL A 422 14.30 -15.28 3.86
C VAL A 422 13.18 -16.30 4.01
N GLY A 423 12.48 -16.64 2.92
CA GLY A 423 11.40 -17.62 2.93
C GLY A 423 11.88 -19.02 3.32
N LEU A 424 13.13 -19.39 2.98
CA LEU A 424 13.73 -20.65 3.37
C LEU A 424 14.09 -20.69 4.87
N LEU A 425 14.81 -19.68 5.34
CA LEU A 425 15.31 -19.65 6.73
C LEU A 425 14.16 -19.40 7.73
N VAL A 426 13.42 -18.33 7.57
CA VAL A 426 12.31 -17.98 8.47
C VAL A 426 11.21 -19.03 8.40
N GLY A 427 10.83 -19.43 7.17
CA GLY A 427 9.82 -20.46 6.96
C GLY A 427 10.24 -21.83 7.52
N GLY A 428 11.53 -22.19 7.43
CA GLY A 428 12.10 -23.39 8.06
C GLY A 428 11.94 -23.36 9.59
N ILE A 429 12.35 -22.25 10.24
CA ILE A 429 12.21 -22.06 11.68
C ILE A 429 10.74 -22.17 12.10
N ARG A 430 9.84 -21.42 11.47
CA ARG A 430 8.40 -21.45 11.79
C ARG A 430 7.79 -22.85 11.62
N SER A 431 8.21 -23.60 10.59
CA SER A 431 7.69 -24.95 10.32
C SER A 431 8.18 -26.00 11.35
N THR A 432 9.21 -25.71 12.12
CA THR A 432 9.65 -26.59 13.23
C THR A 432 8.84 -26.40 14.51
N GLY A 433 8.05 -25.33 14.63
CA GLY A 433 7.24 -25.02 15.81
C GLY A 433 8.06 -24.51 17.00
N VAL A 434 9.26 -23.95 16.73
CA VAL A 434 10.19 -23.41 17.76
C VAL A 434 9.95 -21.91 17.91
#